data_c9e1b5d2eb2d01f620219c98d99dbb79
#
_entry.id   c9e1b5d2eb2d01f620219c98d99dbb79
#
_cell.length_a   1.000
_cell.length_b   1.000
_cell.length_c   1.000
_cell.angle_alpha   90.00
_cell.angle_beta   90.00
_cell.angle_gamma   90.00
#
_symmetry.space_group_name_H-M   'P 1'
#
loop_
_entity.id
_entity.type
_entity.pdbx_description
1 polymer ?
#
loop_
_entity_poly.entity_id
_entity_poly.type
_entity_poly.pdbx_seq_one_letter_code
_entity_poly.pdbx_strand_id
1 'polypeptide(L)'
;LNLASDIDSKTPPPITSNRKKCTICSWRKDCDAVSMKEGHLSEISGIGAKRELLLNKIGINNIEELAKIKHYKLKEKLDKFGTQHGDISKQLILQAQSQSTNKVIKINQAKELNDLKQAKGFLIYDIESDPDIKHDFLHGFIRLPKNIKNEISLEKIRYSPLLNLEKATER
;
A
#
# COMPACT_ATOMS: atom_id res chain seq x y z
N LEU A 1 6.48 -26.00 -20.48
CA LEU A 1 7.16 -24.98 -19.72
C LEU A 1 8.43 -25.58 -19.14
N ASN A 2 9.58 -25.32 -19.78
CA ASN A 2 10.90 -25.75 -19.30
C ASN A 2 11.33 -24.82 -18.16
N LEU A 3 10.79 -25.04 -16.96
CA LEU A 3 11.18 -24.32 -15.74
C LEU A 3 12.67 -24.48 -15.40
N ALA A 4 13.32 -25.56 -15.88
CA ALA A 4 14.73 -25.82 -15.63
C ALA A 4 15.67 -24.89 -16.42
N SER A 5 15.29 -24.42 -17.60
CA SER A 5 16.11 -23.50 -18.41
C SER A 5 16.09 -22.06 -17.87
N ASP A 6 15.08 -21.71 -17.09
CA ASP A 6 14.93 -20.35 -16.54
C ASP A 6 15.68 -20.15 -15.22
N ILE A 7 16.07 -21.24 -14.54
CA ILE A 7 16.79 -21.17 -13.27
C ILE A 7 18.24 -20.69 -13.45
N ASP A 8 18.85 -21.04 -14.58
CA ASP A 8 20.23 -20.66 -14.92
C ASP A 8 20.32 -19.33 -15.70
N SER A 9 19.19 -18.69 -16.01
CA SER A 9 19.19 -17.44 -16.75
C SER A 9 19.72 -16.30 -15.85
N LYS A 10 20.70 -15.55 -16.38
CA LYS A 10 21.21 -14.31 -15.74
C LYS A 10 20.23 -13.14 -15.90
N THR A 11 19.09 -13.37 -16.49
CA THR A 11 18.06 -12.36 -16.77
C THR A 11 16.84 -12.59 -15.88
N PRO A 12 16.22 -11.53 -15.35
CA PRO A 12 15.00 -11.66 -14.56
C PRO A 12 13.86 -12.25 -15.39
N PRO A 13 12.97 -13.04 -14.78
CA PRO A 13 11.77 -13.54 -15.44
C PRO A 13 10.83 -12.38 -15.82
N PRO A 14 9.87 -12.60 -16.73
CA PRO A 14 8.86 -11.59 -17.04
C PRO A 14 8.11 -11.11 -15.80
N ILE A 15 7.82 -9.82 -15.77
CA ILE A 15 7.08 -9.19 -14.66
C ILE A 15 5.70 -9.86 -14.51
N THR A 16 5.31 -10.11 -13.28
CA THR A 16 4.03 -10.72 -12.95
C THR A 16 3.27 -9.90 -11.92
N SER A 17 1.96 -9.80 -12.09
CA SER A 17 1.06 -9.22 -11.07
C SER A 17 0.77 -10.17 -9.92
N ASN A 18 1.22 -11.41 -9.98
CA ASN A 18 1.11 -12.35 -8.87
C ASN A 18 2.20 -12.11 -7.82
N ARG A 19 2.07 -11.01 -7.09
CA ARG A 19 3.05 -10.55 -6.09
C ARG A 19 3.30 -11.54 -4.95
N LYS A 20 2.42 -12.50 -4.72
CA LYS A 20 2.63 -13.53 -3.68
C LYS A 20 3.88 -14.35 -3.91
N LYS A 21 4.25 -14.60 -5.17
CA LYS A 21 5.47 -15.32 -5.53
C LYS A 21 6.73 -14.47 -5.42
N CYS A 22 6.58 -13.14 -5.41
CA CYS A 22 7.70 -12.21 -5.38
C CYS A 22 8.30 -12.01 -3.98
N THR A 23 7.60 -12.40 -2.91
CA THR A 23 8.06 -12.19 -1.53
C THR A 23 9.39 -12.86 -1.22
N ILE A 24 9.65 -14.02 -1.81
CA ILE A 24 10.87 -14.84 -1.62
C ILE A 24 11.75 -14.88 -2.88
N CYS A 25 11.44 -14.10 -3.91
CA CYS A 25 12.15 -14.11 -5.18
C CYS A 25 13.41 -13.25 -5.12
N SER A 26 14.55 -13.81 -5.53
CA SER A 26 15.83 -13.07 -5.60
C SER A 26 15.82 -11.91 -6.59
N TRP A 27 15.02 -12.02 -7.66
CA TRP A 27 14.86 -10.99 -8.70
C TRP A 27 13.90 -9.87 -8.34
N ARG A 28 13.34 -9.86 -7.14
CA ARG A 28 12.30 -8.91 -6.75
C ARG A 28 12.72 -7.44 -6.97
N LYS A 29 13.93 -7.10 -6.57
CA LYS A 29 14.43 -5.71 -6.69
C LYS A 29 14.53 -5.25 -8.14
N ASP A 30 15.03 -6.14 -9.01
CA ASP A 30 15.19 -5.83 -10.44
C ASP A 30 13.82 -5.72 -11.12
N CYS A 31 12.90 -6.66 -10.83
CA CYS A 31 11.54 -6.63 -11.34
C CYS A 31 10.77 -5.40 -10.86
N ASP A 32 10.91 -5.00 -9.59
CA ASP A 32 10.26 -3.81 -9.05
C ASP A 32 10.80 -2.54 -9.74
N ALA A 33 12.11 -2.44 -9.98
CA ALA A 33 12.70 -1.32 -10.67
C ALA A 33 12.19 -1.18 -12.12
N VAL A 34 12.11 -2.29 -12.86
CA VAL A 34 11.55 -2.31 -14.21
C VAL A 34 10.08 -1.98 -14.22
N SER A 35 9.30 -2.60 -13.33
CA SER A 35 7.85 -2.39 -13.20
C SER A 35 7.51 -0.92 -12.91
N MET A 36 8.25 -0.28 -12.02
CA MET A 36 8.09 1.15 -11.74
C MET A 36 8.44 2.02 -12.95
N LYS A 37 9.54 1.72 -13.64
CA LYS A 37 9.99 2.46 -14.82
C LYS A 37 9.01 2.37 -15.99
N GLU A 38 8.42 1.21 -16.20
CA GLU A 38 7.47 0.96 -17.28
C GLU A 38 6.02 1.36 -16.92
N GLY A 39 5.76 1.76 -15.68
CA GLY A 39 4.42 2.07 -15.23
C GLY A 39 3.48 0.87 -15.28
N HIS A 40 3.98 -0.30 -14.86
CA HIS A 40 3.23 -1.54 -14.92
C HIS A 40 2.03 -1.52 -13.98
N LEU A 41 0.90 -2.09 -14.40
CA LEU A 41 -0.36 -2.08 -13.62
C LEU A 41 -0.24 -2.75 -12.25
N SER A 42 0.70 -3.68 -12.07
CA SER A 42 0.94 -4.36 -10.78
C SER A 42 1.39 -3.43 -9.64
N GLU A 43 1.84 -2.23 -9.96
CA GLU A 43 2.21 -1.21 -8.96
C GLU A 43 0.99 -0.58 -8.29
N ILE A 44 -0.20 -0.75 -8.87
CA ILE A 44 -1.46 -0.24 -8.30
C ILE A 44 -2.02 -1.26 -7.31
N SER A 45 -2.21 -0.86 -6.07
CA SER A 45 -2.83 -1.70 -5.05
C SER A 45 -4.24 -2.15 -5.48
N GLY A 46 -4.50 -3.44 -5.34
CA GLY A 46 -5.74 -4.05 -5.79
C GLY A 46 -5.72 -4.57 -7.23
N ILE A 47 -4.65 -4.37 -8.00
CA ILE A 47 -4.46 -4.99 -9.30
C ILE A 47 -3.57 -6.23 -9.14
N GLY A 48 -4.20 -7.40 -9.06
CA GLY A 48 -3.52 -8.70 -9.18
C GLY A 48 -3.72 -9.27 -10.59
N ALA A 49 -3.11 -10.44 -10.85
CA ALA A 49 -3.09 -11.07 -12.17
C ALA A 49 -4.47 -11.14 -12.88
N LYS A 50 -5.53 -11.49 -12.14
CA LYS A 50 -6.89 -11.55 -12.71
C LYS A 50 -7.39 -10.17 -13.17
N ARG A 51 -7.19 -9.14 -12.37
CA ARG A 51 -7.67 -7.79 -12.70
C ARG A 51 -6.83 -7.15 -13.80
N GLU A 52 -5.55 -7.38 -13.82
CA GLU A 52 -4.67 -6.97 -14.91
C GLU A 52 -5.14 -7.56 -16.25
N LEU A 53 -5.45 -8.86 -16.31
CA LEU A 53 -6.00 -9.48 -17.50
C LEU A 53 -7.31 -8.84 -17.97
N LEU A 54 -8.18 -8.43 -17.04
CA LEU A 54 -9.43 -7.71 -17.38
C LEU A 54 -9.14 -6.31 -17.93
N LEU A 55 -8.20 -5.57 -17.33
CA LEU A 55 -7.79 -4.26 -17.80
C LEU A 55 -7.18 -4.33 -19.19
N ASN A 56 -6.29 -5.28 -19.43
CA ASN A 56 -5.68 -5.51 -20.74
C ASN A 56 -6.73 -5.84 -21.80
N LYS A 57 -7.74 -6.67 -21.48
CA LYS A 57 -8.86 -6.98 -22.39
C LYS A 57 -9.68 -5.77 -22.80
N ILE A 58 -9.73 -4.73 -21.98
CA ILE A 58 -10.44 -3.48 -22.30
C ILE A 58 -9.51 -2.38 -22.83
N GLY A 59 -8.25 -2.73 -23.13
CA GLY A 59 -7.26 -1.83 -23.73
C GLY A 59 -6.55 -0.92 -22.76
N ILE A 60 -6.40 -1.33 -21.49
CA ILE A 60 -5.64 -0.61 -20.46
C ILE A 60 -4.46 -1.48 -20.03
N ASN A 61 -3.24 -1.10 -20.44
CA ASN A 61 -2.05 -1.91 -20.29
C ASN A 61 -1.02 -1.34 -19.30
N ASN A 62 -1.16 -0.06 -18.93
CA ASN A 62 -0.24 0.62 -18.04
C ASN A 62 -0.95 1.65 -17.14
N ILE A 63 -0.19 2.21 -16.19
CA ILE A 63 -0.69 3.18 -15.21
C ILE A 63 -1.15 4.46 -15.89
N GLU A 64 -0.48 4.93 -16.93
CA GLU A 64 -0.86 6.18 -17.61
C GLU A 64 -2.21 6.07 -18.30
N GLU A 65 -2.47 4.96 -18.98
CA GLU A 65 -3.76 4.69 -19.62
C GLU A 65 -4.88 4.60 -18.58
N LEU A 66 -4.59 3.95 -17.43
CA LEU A 66 -5.52 3.86 -16.32
C LEU A 66 -5.80 5.23 -15.68
N ALA A 67 -4.80 6.09 -15.57
CA ALA A 67 -4.94 7.44 -15.01
C ALA A 67 -5.80 8.37 -15.89
N LYS A 68 -5.79 8.18 -17.21
CA LYS A 68 -6.47 9.03 -18.21
C LYS A 68 -7.93 8.64 -18.45
N ILE A 69 -8.34 7.41 -18.12
CA ILE A 69 -9.69 6.95 -18.40
C ILE A 69 -10.70 7.60 -17.45
N LYS A 70 -11.89 7.96 -17.97
CA LYS A 70 -13.00 8.49 -17.14
C LYS A 70 -13.60 7.36 -16.29
N HIS A 71 -13.89 7.66 -15.03
CA HIS A 71 -14.42 6.71 -14.05
C HIS A 71 -15.63 5.93 -14.57
N TYR A 72 -16.64 6.61 -15.10
CA TYR A 72 -17.85 5.95 -15.59
C TYR A 72 -17.58 4.98 -16.74
N LYS A 73 -16.63 5.31 -17.65
CA LYS A 73 -16.24 4.43 -18.75
C LYS A 73 -15.51 3.17 -18.24
N LEU A 74 -14.62 3.33 -17.27
CA LEU A 74 -13.92 2.20 -16.67
C LEU A 74 -14.90 1.29 -15.93
N LYS A 75 -15.80 1.90 -15.13
CA LYS A 75 -16.82 1.15 -14.38
C LYS A 75 -17.70 0.33 -15.34
N GLU A 76 -18.28 0.95 -16.35
CA GLU A 76 -19.12 0.27 -17.35
C GLU A 76 -18.41 -0.93 -18.02
N LYS A 77 -17.15 -0.73 -18.42
CA LYS A 77 -16.36 -1.81 -19.04
C LYS A 77 -16.06 -2.94 -18.08
N LEU A 78 -15.74 -2.65 -16.81
CA LEU A 78 -15.40 -3.66 -15.81
C LEU A 78 -16.65 -4.38 -15.27
N ASP A 79 -17.80 -3.71 -15.17
CA ASP A 79 -19.08 -4.30 -14.74
C ASP A 79 -19.50 -5.48 -15.65
N LYS A 80 -19.09 -5.47 -16.93
CA LYS A 80 -19.32 -6.60 -17.85
C LYS A 80 -18.66 -7.90 -17.40
N PHE A 81 -17.63 -7.82 -16.53
CA PHE A 81 -16.94 -8.96 -15.96
C PHE A 81 -17.35 -9.26 -14.52
N GLY A 82 -18.26 -8.45 -13.96
CA GLY A 82 -18.78 -8.52 -12.61
C GLY A 82 -18.70 -7.18 -11.89
N THR A 83 -19.78 -6.81 -11.18
CA THR A 83 -19.90 -5.50 -10.50
C THR A 83 -18.78 -5.22 -9.52
N GLN A 84 -18.27 -6.25 -8.83
CA GLN A 84 -17.13 -6.13 -7.91
C GLN A 84 -15.85 -5.60 -8.57
N HIS A 85 -15.74 -5.69 -9.91
CA HIS A 85 -14.60 -5.13 -10.66
C HIS A 85 -14.82 -3.65 -10.98
N GLY A 86 -16.06 -3.25 -11.25
CA GLY A 86 -16.40 -1.86 -11.50
C GLY A 86 -16.45 -0.99 -10.25
N ASP A 87 -16.83 -1.54 -9.11
CA ASP A 87 -16.98 -0.78 -7.86
C ASP A 87 -15.70 -0.12 -7.37
N ILE A 88 -14.55 -0.75 -7.63
CA ILE A 88 -13.24 -0.20 -7.25
C ILE A 88 -12.62 0.70 -8.32
N SER A 89 -13.27 0.90 -9.47
CA SER A 89 -12.71 1.64 -10.61
C SER A 89 -12.26 3.07 -10.25
N LYS A 90 -13.02 3.76 -9.40
CA LYS A 90 -12.65 5.10 -8.93
C LYS A 90 -11.34 5.07 -8.12
N GLN A 91 -11.20 4.11 -7.23
CA GLN A 91 -10.00 3.94 -6.41
C GLN A 91 -8.77 3.63 -7.27
N LEU A 92 -8.90 2.74 -8.25
CA LEU A 92 -7.82 2.39 -9.18
C LEU A 92 -7.35 3.61 -9.98
N ILE A 93 -8.28 4.41 -10.51
CA ILE A 93 -7.94 5.63 -11.25
C ILE A 93 -7.22 6.64 -10.35
N LEU A 94 -7.71 6.88 -9.14
CA LEU A 94 -7.08 7.84 -8.23
C LEU A 94 -5.66 7.41 -7.82
N GLN A 95 -5.44 6.12 -7.61
CA GLN A 95 -4.11 5.59 -7.36
C GLN A 95 -3.20 5.78 -8.58
N ALA A 96 -3.68 5.44 -9.78
CA ALA A 96 -2.93 5.63 -11.03
C ALA A 96 -2.58 7.12 -11.26
N GLN A 97 -3.52 8.03 -11.01
CA GLN A 97 -3.27 9.47 -11.11
C GLN A 97 -2.26 9.97 -10.08
N SER A 98 -2.35 9.49 -8.84
CA SER A 98 -1.39 9.82 -7.78
C SER A 98 0.02 9.39 -8.17
N GLN A 99 0.16 8.18 -8.68
CA GLN A 99 1.44 7.60 -9.05
C GLN A 99 2.03 8.26 -10.30
N SER A 100 1.23 8.48 -11.35
CA SER A 100 1.69 9.11 -12.60
C SER A 100 2.08 10.58 -12.42
N THR A 101 1.47 11.29 -11.46
CA THR A 101 1.77 12.71 -11.19
C THR A 101 2.71 12.91 -10.01
N ASN A 102 3.05 11.85 -9.29
CA ASN A 102 3.79 11.88 -8.01
C ASN A 102 3.18 12.87 -6.99
N LYS A 103 1.84 12.93 -6.96
CA LYS A 103 1.10 13.82 -6.06
C LYS A 103 0.15 13.04 -5.17
N VAL A 104 0.05 13.48 -3.92
CA VAL A 104 -0.96 12.93 -2.99
C VAL A 104 -2.35 13.37 -3.43
N ILE A 105 -3.26 12.41 -3.64
CA ILE A 105 -4.66 12.67 -3.98
C ILE A 105 -5.53 12.32 -2.77
N LYS A 106 -6.27 13.31 -2.28
CA LYS A 106 -7.20 13.10 -1.17
C LYS A 106 -8.44 12.38 -1.68
N ILE A 107 -8.69 11.17 -1.21
CA ILE A 107 -9.81 10.33 -1.65
C ILE A 107 -11.14 10.76 -1.02
N ASN A 108 -11.09 11.09 0.27
CA ASN A 108 -12.25 11.56 1.03
C ASN A 108 -11.88 12.81 1.81
N GLN A 109 -12.86 13.69 2.04
CA GLN A 109 -12.70 14.66 3.13
C GLN A 109 -12.62 13.83 4.42
N ALA A 110 -11.50 13.93 5.13
CA ALA A 110 -11.44 13.39 6.48
C ALA A 110 -12.62 14.00 7.23
N LYS A 111 -13.54 13.16 7.72
CA LYS A 111 -14.49 13.63 8.73
C LYS A 111 -13.63 14.11 9.88
N GLU A 112 -13.63 15.41 10.11
CA GLU A 112 -12.95 15.96 11.28
C GLU A 112 -13.61 15.32 12.49
N LEU A 113 -12.85 14.50 13.19
CA LEU A 113 -13.29 13.97 14.47
C LEU A 113 -13.34 15.18 15.42
N ASN A 114 -14.54 15.57 15.85
CA ASN A 114 -14.72 16.71 16.75
C ASN A 114 -13.86 16.57 18.00
N ASP A 115 -13.66 15.35 18.48
CA ASP A 115 -12.80 15.05 19.62
C ASP A 115 -11.33 15.44 19.37
N LEU A 116 -10.83 15.33 18.13
CA LEU A 116 -9.47 15.76 17.78
C LEU A 116 -9.32 17.30 17.85
N LYS A 117 -10.38 18.05 17.54
CA LYS A 117 -10.36 19.52 17.66
C LYS A 117 -10.30 19.96 19.11
N GLN A 118 -11.03 19.28 20.00
CA GLN A 118 -11.14 19.61 21.41
C GLN A 118 -10.01 19.02 22.26
N ALA A 119 -9.28 18.04 21.74
CA ALA A 119 -8.19 17.40 22.47
C ALA A 119 -7.09 18.42 22.84
N LYS A 120 -6.65 18.42 24.07
CA LYS A 120 -5.53 19.25 24.58
C LYS A 120 -4.16 18.68 24.19
N GLY A 121 -4.12 17.47 23.65
CA GLY A 121 -2.94 16.77 23.17
C GLY A 121 -3.32 15.40 22.67
N PHE A 122 -2.33 14.67 22.17
CA PHE A 122 -2.49 13.30 21.68
C PHE A 122 -1.46 12.40 22.35
N LEU A 123 -1.85 11.16 22.54
CA LEU A 123 -0.94 10.08 22.88
C LEU A 123 -0.96 9.10 21.69
N ILE A 124 0.18 8.96 21.03
CA ILE A 124 0.38 7.93 20.01
C ILE A 124 0.98 6.73 20.72
N TYR A 125 0.37 5.58 20.53
CA TYR A 125 0.80 4.30 21.08
C TYR A 125 1.04 3.32 19.96
N ASP A 126 2.17 2.65 20.01
CA ASP A 126 2.56 1.63 19.04
C ASP A 126 3.11 0.40 19.76
N ILE A 127 2.91 -0.77 19.18
CA ILE A 127 3.35 -2.06 19.74
C ILE A 127 4.12 -2.81 18.68
N GLU A 128 5.31 -3.29 19.04
CA GLU A 128 6.07 -4.25 18.24
C GLU A 128 5.99 -5.64 18.88
N SER A 129 5.63 -6.61 18.08
CA SER A 129 5.39 -7.98 18.52
C SER A 129 6.23 -8.96 17.71
N ASP A 130 6.69 -10.01 18.36
CA ASP A 130 7.21 -11.20 17.70
C ASP A 130 6.05 -12.18 17.44
N PRO A 131 5.64 -12.38 16.19
CA PRO A 131 4.49 -13.23 15.86
C PRO A 131 4.77 -14.71 16.10
N ASP A 132 6.04 -15.15 16.08
CA ASP A 132 6.39 -16.56 16.22
C ASP A 132 6.23 -17.03 17.65
N ILE A 133 6.61 -16.19 18.61
CA ILE A 133 6.46 -16.48 20.05
C ILE A 133 5.27 -15.78 20.69
N LYS A 134 4.47 -15.03 19.89
CA LYS A 134 3.30 -14.26 20.34
C LYS A 134 3.59 -13.36 21.55
N HIS A 135 4.71 -12.66 21.46
CA HIS A 135 5.21 -11.81 22.54
C HIS A 135 5.32 -10.36 22.07
N ASP A 136 4.66 -9.45 22.82
CA ASP A 136 4.80 -8.02 22.61
C ASP A 136 6.02 -7.54 23.39
N PHE A 137 7.07 -7.14 22.66
CA PHE A 137 8.36 -6.81 23.28
C PHE A 137 8.61 -5.31 23.39
N LEU A 138 7.92 -4.48 22.61
CA LEU A 138 8.07 -3.03 22.67
C LEU A 138 6.72 -2.33 22.68
N HIS A 139 6.51 -1.48 23.66
CA HIS A 139 5.38 -0.54 23.74
C HIS A 139 5.92 0.87 23.63
N GLY A 140 5.68 1.52 22.52
CA GLY A 140 6.14 2.89 22.23
C GLY A 140 5.05 3.92 22.50
N PHE A 141 5.39 4.98 23.21
CA PHE A 141 4.47 6.09 23.47
C PHE A 141 5.09 7.42 23.01
N ILE A 142 4.32 8.17 22.23
CA ILE A 142 4.68 9.55 21.88
C ILE A 142 3.57 10.47 22.38
N ARG A 143 3.93 11.40 23.24
CA ARG A 143 3.03 12.45 23.72
C ARG A 143 3.20 13.71 22.87
N LEU A 144 2.11 14.15 22.24
CA LEU A 144 2.04 15.35 21.43
C LEU A 144 1.13 16.40 22.12
N PRO A 145 1.65 17.28 22.95
CA PRO A 145 0.85 18.35 23.55
C PRO A 145 0.51 19.40 22.49
N LYS A 146 -0.73 19.90 22.48
CA LYS A 146 -1.09 21.10 21.73
C LYS A 146 -0.73 22.35 22.53
N ASN A 147 -0.30 23.38 21.84
CA ASN A 147 -0.11 24.73 22.43
C ASN A 147 -1.46 25.47 22.46
N ILE A 148 -1.42 26.73 22.99
CA ILE A 148 -2.59 27.61 23.07
C ILE A 148 -3.22 27.90 21.70
N LYS A 149 -2.43 27.82 20.62
CA LYS A 149 -2.90 27.97 19.21
C LYS A 149 -3.38 26.69 18.57
N ASN A 150 -3.53 25.60 19.33
CA ASN A 150 -3.86 24.26 18.83
C ASN A 150 -2.81 23.64 17.89
N GLU A 151 -1.58 24.14 17.90
CA GLU A 151 -0.47 23.57 17.15
C GLU A 151 0.31 22.57 18.00
N ILE A 152 0.89 21.54 17.35
CA ILE A 152 1.75 20.59 18.04
C ILE A 152 3.14 21.21 18.19
N SER A 153 3.62 21.30 19.43
CA SER A 153 4.98 21.78 19.72
C SER A 153 5.97 20.64 19.54
N LEU A 154 6.72 20.64 18.43
CA LEU A 154 7.71 19.61 18.11
C LEU A 154 8.82 19.51 19.16
N GLU A 155 9.19 20.63 19.78
CA GLU A 155 10.23 20.69 20.83
C GLU A 155 9.84 19.93 22.11
N LYS A 156 8.55 19.71 22.33
CA LYS A 156 8.00 19.04 23.53
C LYS A 156 7.64 17.58 23.29
N ILE A 157 7.99 17.04 22.12
CA ILE A 157 7.76 15.63 21.84
C ILE A 157 8.67 14.77 22.72
N ARG A 158 8.08 13.82 23.43
CA ARG A 158 8.78 12.82 24.24
C ARG A 158 8.39 11.44 23.74
N TYR A 159 9.38 10.64 23.41
CA TYR A 159 9.23 9.21 23.16
C TYR A 159 9.55 8.46 24.45
N SER A 160 8.67 7.56 24.85
CA SER A 160 8.81 6.74 26.05
C SER A 160 8.65 5.26 25.65
N PRO A 161 9.75 4.52 25.43
CA PRO A 161 9.67 3.10 25.19
C PRO A 161 9.54 2.33 26.51
N LEU A 162 8.72 1.29 26.50
CA LEU A 162 8.69 0.24 27.53
C LEU A 162 9.09 -1.06 26.82
N LEU A 163 10.23 -1.60 27.21
CA LEU A 163 10.77 -2.84 26.68
C LEU A 163 10.44 -3.99 27.63
N ASN A 164 9.83 -5.03 27.11
CA ASN A 164 9.64 -6.30 27.78
C ASN A 164 10.57 -7.33 27.13
N LEU A 165 11.75 -7.53 27.70
CA LEU A 165 12.78 -8.44 27.21
C LEU A 165 12.77 -9.80 27.92
N GLU A 166 11.83 -10.02 28.84
CA GLU A 166 11.67 -11.33 29.47
C GLU A 166 11.18 -12.34 28.43
N LYS A 167 11.97 -13.39 28.23
CA LYS A 167 11.54 -14.52 27.40
C LYS A 167 10.24 -15.05 27.98
N ALA A 168 9.24 -15.23 27.12
CA ALA A 168 8.04 -15.97 27.48
C ALA A 168 8.51 -17.33 28.03
N THR A 169 8.41 -17.52 29.35
CA THR A 169 8.59 -18.84 29.95
C THR A 169 7.52 -19.71 29.36
N GLU A 170 7.93 -20.81 28.73
CA GLU A 170 7.04 -21.84 28.22
C GLU A 170 6.02 -22.20 29.30
N ARG A 171 4.76 -21.95 29.02
CA ARG A 171 3.64 -22.45 29.82
C ARG A 171 2.99 -23.60 29.09
#